data_725dc23948605f819c64fb3432c26718
#
_entry.id   725dc23948605f819c64fb3432c26718
#
_cell.length_a   1.000
_cell.length_b   1.000
_cell.length_c   1.000
_cell.angle_alpha   90.00
_cell.angle_beta   90.00
_cell.angle_gamma   90.00
#
_symmetry.space_group_name_H-M   'P 1'
#
loop_
_entity.id
_entity.type
_entity.pdbx_description
1 polymer ?
#
loop_
_entity_poly.entity_id
_entity_poly.type
_entity_poly.pdbx_seq_one_letter_code
_entity_poly.pdbx_strand_id
1 'polypeptide(L)'
;MVMKGLELLDGPWVESDCFSELLAERDLSPYDCLLAERYHADGFVIVDQSDLISDIDIANMWEEIADLCANGHVIGDVNRAQDAWRSCRSVYEIATHSEILRILRMLYGREPRPFQTLNFLHGTEQETHSDTIHFSAKPSRYMCGVWMALEDITLAQGPLHYYTGSHKLPELDYEDLGIPPVKGDQSWSNPNTRSRYSEYETKIAAIAREAGFPRCELAIKKGSYLIWASNLLHGGNPRENSLLTRKSQVTHYYFDDTIRFTPMFSRKSRGLYSARFINDITNGQPLPDRLSDTSVVWLPKQQWHTYFPIDPNESRILSQQYLERYPDVRSSSYGTDDLAFAHFSRHGAIENRKLFSFGTRAFAGHWQSRFLRKASQLTQVFRRE
;
A
#
# COMPACT_ATOMS: atom_id res chain seq x y z
N MET A 1 -8.60 29.87 -1.63
CA MET A 1 -8.72 29.95 -0.16
C MET A 1 -8.22 28.60 0.37
N VAL A 2 -6.98 28.52 0.85
CA VAL A 2 -6.40 27.28 1.38
C VAL A 2 -7.11 27.00 2.69
N MET A 3 -7.76 25.83 2.78
CA MET A 3 -8.49 25.42 3.98
C MET A 3 -7.52 25.20 5.14
N LYS A 4 -7.52 26.08 6.11
CA LYS A 4 -6.62 26.10 7.28
C LYS A 4 -6.78 24.93 8.27
N GLY A 5 -7.64 23.95 7.99
CA GLY A 5 -7.93 22.85 8.91
C GLY A 5 -7.40 21.47 8.52
N LEU A 6 -6.94 21.29 7.27
CA LEU A 6 -6.53 19.97 6.76
C LEU A 6 -5.10 19.54 7.16
N GLU A 7 -4.24 20.47 7.58
CA GLU A 7 -2.85 20.18 7.95
C GLU A 7 -2.71 19.51 9.35
N LEU A 8 -3.77 19.47 10.14
CA LEU A 8 -3.74 18.94 11.51
C LEU A 8 -4.40 17.57 11.69
N LEU A 9 -4.99 17.00 10.62
CA LEU A 9 -5.62 15.69 10.70
C LEU A 9 -4.59 14.57 10.49
N ASP A 10 -4.52 13.64 11.43
CA ASP A 10 -3.67 12.43 11.31
C ASP A 10 -4.26 11.37 10.36
N GLY A 11 -5.19 11.76 9.50
CA GLY A 11 -5.86 10.92 8.52
C GLY A 11 -6.79 11.69 7.60
N PRO A 12 -7.49 11.01 6.66
CA PRO A 12 -8.43 11.65 5.76
C PRO A 12 -9.64 12.22 6.52
N TRP A 13 -10.14 13.36 6.05
CA TRP A 13 -11.25 14.07 6.72
C TRP A 13 -12.49 13.19 6.90
N VAL A 14 -12.74 12.28 5.93
CA VAL A 14 -13.89 11.38 5.95
C VAL A 14 -13.80 10.32 7.06
N GLU A 15 -12.62 10.05 7.60
CA GLU A 15 -12.40 9.13 8.74
C GLU A 15 -12.11 9.88 10.06
N SER A 16 -12.26 11.22 10.09
CA SER A 16 -11.98 12.04 11.25
C SER A 16 -13.10 11.97 12.29
N ASP A 17 -12.73 12.08 13.58
CA ASP A 17 -13.69 12.24 14.68
C ASP A 17 -14.51 13.55 14.57
N CYS A 18 -13.98 14.56 13.85
CA CYS A 18 -14.68 15.81 13.55
C CYS A 18 -15.44 15.77 12.21
N PHE A 19 -15.82 14.58 11.74
CA PHE A 19 -16.43 14.40 10.41
C PHE A 19 -17.63 15.31 10.16
N SER A 20 -18.54 15.43 11.12
CA SER A 20 -19.79 16.20 10.96
C SER A 20 -19.52 17.69 10.74
N GLU A 21 -18.58 18.26 11.49
CA GLU A 21 -18.14 19.65 11.34
C GLU A 21 -17.45 19.86 9.98
N LEU A 22 -16.55 18.94 9.62
CA LEU A 22 -15.83 19.01 8.36
C LEU A 22 -16.74 18.82 7.15
N LEU A 23 -17.79 17.99 7.27
CA LEU A 23 -18.79 17.82 6.21
C LEU A 23 -19.60 19.11 6.00
N ALA A 24 -20.02 19.76 7.10
CA ALA A 24 -20.81 20.99 7.05
C ALA A 24 -20.04 22.18 6.42
N GLU A 25 -18.71 22.18 6.50
CA GLU A 25 -17.85 23.20 5.90
C GLU A 25 -17.58 22.98 4.38
N ARG A 26 -18.02 21.84 3.80
CA ARG A 26 -17.75 21.47 2.42
C ARG A 26 -18.93 21.77 1.52
N ASP A 27 -18.65 22.34 0.37
CA ASP A 27 -19.63 22.53 -0.71
C ASP A 27 -19.71 21.25 -1.56
N LEU A 28 -20.46 20.25 -1.07
CA LEU A 28 -20.65 18.96 -1.72
C LEU A 28 -22.08 18.84 -2.27
N SER A 29 -22.23 18.09 -3.34
CA SER A 29 -23.55 17.71 -3.82
C SER A 29 -24.28 16.79 -2.81
N PRO A 30 -25.62 16.73 -2.81
CA PRO A 30 -26.34 15.79 -1.93
C PRO A 30 -25.90 14.34 -2.10
N TYR A 31 -25.53 13.94 -3.30
CA TYR A 31 -25.00 12.60 -3.61
C TYR A 31 -23.62 12.39 -2.97
N ASP A 32 -22.71 13.36 -3.08
CA ASP A 32 -21.38 13.28 -2.49
C ASP A 32 -21.43 13.30 -0.95
N CYS A 33 -22.37 14.07 -0.36
CA CYS A 33 -22.63 14.02 1.08
C CYS A 33 -23.05 12.60 1.52
N LEU A 34 -23.99 11.98 0.80
CA LEU A 34 -24.44 10.61 1.09
C LEU A 34 -23.30 9.60 1.00
N LEU A 35 -22.43 9.72 -0.02
CA LEU A 35 -21.25 8.85 -0.14
C LEU A 35 -20.29 9.04 1.03
N ALA A 36 -20.01 10.28 1.42
CA ALA A 36 -19.11 10.58 2.53
C ALA A 36 -19.66 10.09 3.87
N GLU A 37 -20.96 10.29 4.14
CA GLU A 37 -21.64 9.81 5.35
C GLU A 37 -21.59 8.28 5.47
N ARG A 38 -21.88 7.57 4.38
CA ARG A 38 -21.80 6.11 4.35
C ARG A 38 -20.38 5.62 4.53
N TYR A 39 -19.41 6.23 3.83
CA TYR A 39 -18.01 5.87 3.98
C TYR A 39 -17.51 6.07 5.40
N HIS A 40 -17.84 7.20 6.01
CA HIS A 40 -17.52 7.50 7.42
C HIS A 40 -18.15 6.49 8.39
N ALA A 41 -19.41 6.14 8.17
CA ALA A 41 -20.13 5.22 9.06
C ALA A 41 -19.64 3.78 8.92
N ASP A 42 -19.54 3.31 7.69
CA ASP A 42 -19.40 1.89 7.34
C ASP A 42 -17.97 1.48 6.96
N GLY A 43 -17.11 2.43 6.53
CA GLY A 43 -15.77 2.19 6.02
C GLY A 43 -15.74 1.79 4.55
N PHE A 44 -16.89 1.85 3.88
CA PHE A 44 -17.00 1.58 2.45
C PHE A 44 -18.21 2.27 1.85
N VAL A 45 -18.20 2.39 0.50
CA VAL A 45 -19.38 2.74 -0.29
C VAL A 45 -19.45 1.86 -1.54
N ILE A 46 -20.67 1.58 -1.97
CA ILE A 46 -20.95 0.95 -3.27
C ILE A 46 -21.46 2.04 -4.19
N VAL A 47 -20.84 2.12 -5.38
CA VAL A 47 -21.24 3.05 -6.44
C VAL A 47 -21.80 2.21 -7.58
N ASP A 48 -23.05 2.46 -7.94
CA ASP A 48 -23.70 1.82 -9.08
C ASP A 48 -23.38 2.61 -10.35
N GLN A 49 -22.67 1.99 -11.28
CA GLN A 49 -22.28 2.61 -12.54
C GLN A 49 -22.15 1.54 -13.63
N SER A 50 -23.29 0.94 -13.97
CA SER A 50 -23.39 -0.23 -14.86
C SER A 50 -22.81 -0.03 -16.26
N ASP A 51 -22.68 1.22 -16.73
CA ASP A 51 -22.24 1.55 -18.09
C ASP A 51 -20.73 1.87 -18.21
N LEU A 52 -19.95 1.67 -17.13
CA LEU A 52 -18.54 2.06 -17.09
C LEU A 52 -17.67 1.26 -18.07
N ILE A 53 -18.01 -0.01 -18.30
CA ILE A 53 -17.27 -0.90 -19.22
C ILE A 53 -18.22 -1.82 -19.98
N SER A 54 -17.99 -1.96 -21.29
CA SER A 54 -18.81 -2.82 -22.14
C SER A 54 -18.45 -4.31 -22.01
N ASP A 55 -19.39 -5.20 -22.39
CA ASP A 55 -19.13 -6.65 -22.39
C ASP A 55 -18.01 -7.04 -23.37
N ILE A 56 -17.90 -6.33 -24.49
CA ILE A 56 -16.85 -6.56 -25.48
C ILE A 56 -15.47 -6.18 -24.89
N ASP A 57 -15.39 -5.05 -24.20
CA ASP A 57 -14.12 -4.62 -23.57
C ASP A 57 -13.71 -5.57 -22.45
N ILE A 58 -14.67 -6.10 -21.69
CA ILE A 58 -14.40 -7.12 -20.67
C ILE A 58 -13.89 -8.41 -21.31
N ALA A 59 -14.50 -8.88 -22.40
CA ALA A 59 -14.08 -10.10 -23.09
C ALA A 59 -12.65 -9.94 -23.65
N ASN A 60 -12.39 -8.85 -24.37
CA ASN A 60 -11.07 -8.52 -24.92
C ASN A 60 -10.02 -8.41 -23.83
N MET A 61 -10.36 -7.78 -22.70
CA MET A 61 -9.46 -7.64 -21.55
C MET A 61 -9.03 -9.01 -21.00
N TRP A 62 -9.95 -9.97 -20.90
CA TRP A 62 -9.61 -11.30 -20.38
C TRP A 62 -8.79 -12.14 -21.37
N GLU A 63 -9.00 -12.01 -22.65
CA GLU A 63 -8.15 -12.61 -23.69
C GLU A 63 -6.74 -12.04 -23.62
N GLU A 64 -6.62 -10.71 -23.53
CA GLU A 64 -5.33 -10.04 -23.41
C GLU A 64 -4.58 -10.42 -22.12
N ILE A 65 -5.28 -10.48 -20.97
CA ILE A 65 -4.68 -10.92 -19.70
C ILE A 65 -4.19 -12.38 -19.81
N ALA A 66 -4.93 -13.26 -20.43
CA ALA A 66 -4.54 -14.65 -20.62
C ALA A 66 -3.23 -14.76 -21.45
N ASP A 67 -3.14 -14.00 -22.53
CA ASP A 67 -1.93 -13.94 -23.37
C ASP A 67 -0.74 -13.35 -22.60
N LEU A 68 -0.94 -12.28 -21.82
CA LEU A 68 0.11 -11.69 -21.01
C LEU A 68 0.61 -12.66 -19.93
N CYS A 69 -0.28 -13.44 -19.31
CA CYS A 69 0.08 -14.47 -18.35
C CYS A 69 0.88 -15.60 -19.02
N ALA A 70 0.41 -16.09 -20.16
CA ALA A 70 1.06 -17.17 -20.91
C ALA A 70 2.49 -16.80 -21.35
N ASN A 71 2.72 -15.52 -21.64
CA ASN A 71 4.02 -14.99 -22.07
C ASN A 71 4.89 -14.46 -20.91
N GLY A 72 4.44 -14.58 -19.66
CA GLY A 72 5.18 -14.12 -18.48
C GLY A 72 5.31 -12.59 -18.35
N HIS A 73 4.44 -11.83 -19.00
CA HIS A 73 4.45 -10.36 -18.98
C HIS A 73 3.73 -9.74 -17.77
N VAL A 74 3.00 -10.55 -17.01
CA VAL A 74 2.36 -10.15 -15.75
C VAL A 74 2.75 -11.08 -14.63
N ILE A 75 2.66 -10.60 -13.39
CA ILE A 75 2.91 -11.41 -12.18
C ILE A 75 1.63 -12.19 -11.87
N GLY A 76 1.75 -13.51 -11.71
CA GLY A 76 0.64 -14.39 -11.40
C GLY A 76 0.19 -15.23 -12.59
N ASP A 77 -1.07 -15.62 -12.59
CA ASP A 77 -1.74 -16.37 -13.65
C ASP A 77 -3.10 -15.73 -13.99
N VAL A 78 -3.85 -16.35 -14.92
CA VAL A 78 -5.16 -15.84 -15.35
C VAL A 78 -6.17 -15.74 -14.20
N ASN A 79 -6.01 -16.49 -13.11
CA ASN A 79 -6.89 -16.43 -11.95
C ASN A 79 -6.58 -15.21 -11.07
N ARG A 80 -5.31 -14.75 -11.05
CA ARG A 80 -4.87 -13.57 -10.30
C ARG A 80 -3.71 -12.89 -11.02
N ALA A 81 -4.02 -12.05 -12.00
CA ALA A 81 -3.02 -11.27 -12.74
C ALA A 81 -2.75 -9.94 -12.02
N GLN A 82 -1.48 -9.67 -11.70
CA GLN A 82 -1.07 -8.43 -11.05
C GLN A 82 -0.43 -7.47 -12.06
N ASP A 83 -0.82 -6.19 -11.97
CA ASP A 83 -0.29 -5.07 -12.73
C ASP A 83 -0.40 -5.22 -14.26
N ALA A 84 -1.47 -5.88 -14.72
CA ALA A 84 -1.79 -5.98 -16.14
C ALA A 84 -2.03 -4.62 -16.82
N TRP A 85 -2.25 -3.55 -16.04
CA TRP A 85 -2.39 -2.18 -16.55
C TRP A 85 -1.21 -1.72 -17.42
N ARG A 86 -0.04 -2.34 -17.27
CA ARG A 86 1.17 -1.98 -18.03
C ARG A 86 1.05 -2.30 -19.52
N SER A 87 0.22 -3.25 -19.87
CA SER A 87 0.07 -3.76 -21.23
C SER A 87 -1.38 -3.87 -21.67
N CYS A 88 -2.33 -4.01 -20.76
CA CYS A 88 -3.76 -4.08 -21.03
C CYS A 88 -4.43 -2.72 -20.82
N ARG A 89 -4.93 -2.14 -21.93
CA ARG A 89 -5.52 -0.79 -21.91
C ARG A 89 -6.78 -0.71 -21.06
N SER A 90 -7.68 -1.69 -21.15
CA SER A 90 -8.93 -1.70 -20.38
C SER A 90 -8.67 -1.74 -18.87
N VAL A 91 -7.63 -2.47 -18.42
CA VAL A 91 -7.21 -2.47 -17.01
C VAL A 91 -6.72 -1.09 -16.57
N TYR A 92 -5.96 -0.41 -17.42
CA TYR A 92 -5.51 0.97 -17.18
C TYR A 92 -6.69 1.94 -17.10
N GLU A 93 -7.63 1.88 -18.04
CA GLU A 93 -8.78 2.78 -18.12
C GLU A 93 -9.70 2.66 -16.89
N ILE A 94 -9.93 1.46 -16.40
CA ILE A 94 -10.65 1.23 -15.14
C ILE A 94 -9.89 1.87 -13.96
N ALA A 95 -8.58 1.62 -13.86
CA ALA A 95 -7.77 2.12 -12.74
C ALA A 95 -7.67 3.65 -12.71
N THR A 96 -7.81 4.31 -13.86
CA THR A 96 -7.68 5.76 -14.01
C THR A 96 -8.99 6.45 -14.36
N HIS A 97 -10.12 5.77 -14.18
CA HIS A 97 -11.42 6.30 -14.56
C HIS A 97 -11.73 7.60 -13.80
N SER A 98 -12.11 8.64 -14.54
CA SER A 98 -12.25 10.00 -14.02
C SER A 98 -13.23 10.12 -12.85
N GLU A 99 -14.35 9.39 -12.91
CA GLU A 99 -15.33 9.42 -11.83
C GLU A 99 -14.84 8.72 -10.56
N ILE A 100 -14.13 7.59 -10.70
CA ILE A 100 -13.49 6.93 -9.55
C ILE A 100 -12.50 7.90 -8.89
N LEU A 101 -11.60 8.51 -9.69
CA LEU A 101 -10.64 9.48 -9.17
C LEU A 101 -11.31 10.71 -8.55
N ARG A 102 -12.44 11.18 -9.12
CA ARG A 102 -13.22 12.29 -8.56
C ARG A 102 -13.77 11.95 -7.18
N ILE A 103 -14.41 10.79 -7.03
CA ILE A 103 -14.98 10.34 -5.75
C ILE A 103 -13.87 10.15 -4.71
N LEU A 104 -12.76 9.52 -5.08
CA LEU A 104 -11.63 9.33 -4.18
C LEU A 104 -11.01 10.67 -3.73
N ARG A 105 -10.87 11.64 -4.64
CA ARG A 105 -10.40 12.99 -4.30
C ARG A 105 -11.36 13.68 -3.33
N MET A 106 -12.65 13.53 -3.53
CA MET A 106 -13.68 14.07 -2.66
C MET A 106 -13.58 13.44 -1.26
N LEU A 107 -13.55 12.11 -1.16
CA LEU A 107 -13.51 11.38 0.12
C LEU A 107 -12.23 11.66 0.92
N TYR A 108 -11.09 11.74 0.27
CA TYR A 108 -9.79 11.84 0.95
C TYR A 108 -9.24 13.27 1.05
N GLY A 109 -9.76 14.19 0.24
CA GLY A 109 -9.30 15.59 0.19
C GLY A 109 -7.90 15.75 -0.42
N ARG A 110 -7.36 14.71 -1.07
CA ARG A 110 -6.05 14.68 -1.73
C ARG A 110 -6.15 13.98 -3.08
N GLU A 111 -5.16 14.23 -3.94
CA GLU A 111 -5.10 13.58 -5.26
C GLU A 111 -4.84 12.07 -5.10
N PRO A 112 -5.73 11.20 -5.62
CA PRO A 112 -5.53 9.76 -5.61
C PRO A 112 -4.49 9.32 -6.62
N ARG A 113 -3.66 8.36 -6.24
CA ARG A 113 -2.59 7.76 -7.05
C ARG A 113 -2.79 6.27 -7.15
N PRO A 114 -3.40 5.76 -8.22
CA PRO A 114 -3.48 4.32 -8.45
C PRO A 114 -2.08 3.75 -8.60
N PHE A 115 -1.80 2.62 -7.93
CA PHE A 115 -0.44 2.08 -7.92
C PHE A 115 -0.34 0.57 -8.15
N GLN A 116 -1.43 -0.15 -8.01
CA GLN A 116 -1.47 -1.60 -8.23
C GLN A 116 -2.84 -2.00 -8.76
N THR A 117 -2.85 -2.89 -9.74
CA THR A 117 -4.07 -3.57 -10.18
C THR A 117 -3.97 -5.07 -9.96
N LEU A 118 -5.09 -5.68 -9.61
CA LEU A 118 -5.25 -7.13 -9.52
C LEU A 118 -6.51 -7.51 -10.29
N ASN A 119 -6.37 -8.38 -11.28
CA ASN A 119 -7.49 -8.91 -12.03
C ASN A 119 -7.73 -10.35 -11.62
N PHE A 120 -8.97 -10.69 -11.28
CA PHE A 120 -9.37 -12.00 -10.78
C PHE A 120 -10.40 -12.62 -11.69
N LEU A 121 -10.11 -13.79 -12.25
CA LEU A 121 -11.09 -14.61 -12.98
C LEU A 121 -12.03 -15.31 -12.01
N HIS A 122 -11.50 -15.75 -10.88
CA HIS A 122 -12.25 -16.40 -9.80
C HIS A 122 -12.01 -15.69 -8.47
N GLY A 123 -12.87 -15.96 -7.49
CA GLY A 123 -12.67 -15.50 -6.12
C GLY A 123 -11.38 -16.06 -5.50
N THR A 124 -10.70 -15.26 -4.70
CA THR A 124 -9.43 -15.66 -4.04
C THR A 124 -9.65 -16.59 -2.85
N GLU A 125 -10.86 -16.63 -2.29
CA GLU A 125 -11.17 -17.35 -1.04
C GLU A 125 -10.21 -16.95 0.09
N GLN A 126 -9.78 -15.67 0.09
CA GLN A 126 -8.83 -15.14 1.05
C GLN A 126 -9.51 -14.92 2.40
N GLU A 127 -8.84 -15.34 3.46
CA GLU A 127 -9.29 -15.13 4.83
C GLU A 127 -9.44 -13.64 5.18
N THR A 128 -10.20 -13.36 6.23
CA THR A 128 -10.43 -11.99 6.72
C THR A 128 -9.12 -11.30 7.08
N HIS A 129 -8.87 -10.13 6.51
CA HIS A 129 -7.68 -9.31 6.72
C HIS A 129 -8.01 -7.82 6.61
N SER A 130 -7.03 -6.99 6.89
CA SER A 130 -7.00 -5.57 6.55
C SER A 130 -5.87 -5.32 5.56
N ASP A 131 -6.10 -4.47 4.57
CA ASP A 131 -5.08 -4.08 3.59
C ASP A 131 -3.93 -3.31 4.22
N THR A 132 -4.14 -2.69 5.39
CA THR A 132 -3.12 -1.92 6.09
C THR A 132 -1.87 -2.72 6.41
N ILE A 133 -1.96 -4.06 6.55
CA ILE A 133 -0.77 -4.90 6.77
C ILE A 133 0.20 -4.85 5.58
N HIS A 134 -0.32 -4.65 4.37
CA HIS A 134 0.43 -4.56 3.13
C HIS A 134 0.73 -3.12 2.73
N PHE A 135 -0.22 -2.21 3.01
CA PHE A 135 -0.28 -0.87 2.45
C PHE A 135 -0.68 0.14 3.51
N SER A 136 0.29 0.74 4.18
CA SER A 136 0.04 1.85 5.10
C SER A 136 0.74 3.12 4.65
N ALA A 137 0.30 4.24 5.18
CA ALA A 137 0.82 5.57 4.88
C ALA A 137 1.05 6.39 6.15
N LYS A 138 1.80 7.48 6.03
CA LYS A 138 1.85 8.58 6.99
C LYS A 138 1.60 9.90 6.25
N PRO A 139 0.60 10.70 6.64
CA PRO A 139 -0.37 10.42 7.70
C PRO A 139 -1.13 9.12 7.47
N SER A 140 -1.68 8.52 8.54
CA SER A 140 -2.31 7.20 8.47
C SER A 140 -3.58 7.18 7.61
N ARG A 141 -3.99 5.98 7.16
CA ARG A 141 -5.24 5.72 6.42
C ARG A 141 -5.37 6.37 5.04
N TYR A 142 -4.33 7.01 4.51
CA TYR A 142 -4.32 7.53 3.13
C TYR A 142 -4.00 6.43 2.11
N MET A 143 -4.78 5.35 2.17
CA MET A 143 -4.84 4.26 1.19
C MET A 143 -6.27 3.73 1.11
N CYS A 144 -6.72 3.34 -0.06
CA CYS A 144 -7.99 2.65 -0.25
C CYS A 144 -7.89 1.62 -1.39
N GLY A 145 -8.85 0.71 -1.40
CA GLY A 145 -9.08 -0.19 -2.51
C GLY A 145 -10.39 0.14 -3.24
N VAL A 146 -10.40 -0.09 -4.53
CA VAL A 146 -11.60 -0.06 -5.37
C VAL A 146 -11.72 -1.41 -6.05
N TRP A 147 -12.78 -2.14 -5.75
CA TRP A 147 -13.09 -3.42 -6.37
C TRP A 147 -14.27 -3.25 -7.33
N MET A 148 -14.07 -3.51 -8.60
CA MET A 148 -15.07 -3.41 -9.64
C MET A 148 -15.51 -4.79 -10.06
N ALA A 149 -16.82 -5.00 -10.11
CA ALA A 149 -17.44 -6.20 -10.69
C ALA A 149 -17.41 -6.10 -12.23
N LEU A 150 -16.85 -7.10 -12.89
CA LEU A 150 -16.81 -7.18 -14.36
C LEU A 150 -17.84 -8.18 -14.92
N GLU A 151 -18.68 -8.70 -14.04
CA GLU A 151 -19.89 -9.49 -14.32
C GLU A 151 -20.85 -9.34 -13.14
N ASP A 152 -22.09 -9.78 -13.28
CA ASP A 152 -23.02 -9.84 -12.15
C ASP A 152 -22.51 -10.86 -11.13
N ILE A 153 -22.30 -10.43 -9.89
CA ILE A 153 -21.80 -11.28 -8.80
C ILE A 153 -22.92 -11.62 -7.84
N THR A 154 -23.11 -12.91 -7.63
CA THR A 154 -24.08 -13.51 -6.70
C THR A 154 -23.35 -14.20 -5.54
N LEU A 155 -24.10 -14.68 -4.57
CA LEU A 155 -23.52 -15.41 -3.43
C LEU A 155 -22.83 -16.72 -3.85
N ALA A 156 -23.32 -17.37 -4.91
CA ALA A 156 -22.76 -18.64 -5.40
C ALA A 156 -21.32 -18.55 -5.96
N GLN A 157 -20.88 -17.35 -6.33
CA GLN A 157 -19.57 -17.09 -6.94
C GLN A 157 -18.46 -16.82 -5.89
N GLY A 158 -18.76 -16.96 -4.59
CA GLY A 158 -17.82 -16.64 -3.51
C GLY A 158 -17.54 -15.14 -3.43
N PRO A 159 -18.55 -14.31 -3.12
CA PRO A 159 -18.42 -12.86 -3.11
C PRO A 159 -17.43 -12.39 -2.03
N LEU A 160 -17.07 -11.11 -2.09
CA LEU A 160 -16.39 -10.48 -0.97
C LEU A 160 -17.31 -10.49 0.26
N HIS A 161 -16.70 -10.70 1.44
CA HIS A 161 -17.30 -10.36 2.71
C HIS A 161 -16.54 -9.19 3.35
N TYR A 162 -17.25 -8.39 4.14
CA TYR A 162 -16.68 -7.26 4.86
C TYR A 162 -17.42 -7.03 6.17
N TYR A 163 -16.76 -6.38 7.11
CA TYR A 163 -17.29 -6.09 8.44
C TYR A 163 -17.57 -4.60 8.57
N THR A 164 -18.84 -4.23 8.50
CA THR A 164 -19.31 -2.84 8.52
C THR A 164 -18.82 -2.10 9.78
N GLY A 165 -18.15 -0.95 9.58
CA GLY A 165 -17.63 -0.13 10.67
C GLY A 165 -16.28 -0.59 11.23
N SER A 166 -15.73 -1.72 10.79
CA SER A 166 -14.47 -2.26 11.31
C SER A 166 -13.25 -1.40 10.97
N HIS A 167 -13.33 -0.51 10.00
CA HIS A 167 -12.28 0.46 9.67
C HIS A 167 -11.92 1.38 10.85
N LYS A 168 -12.83 1.55 11.81
CA LYS A 168 -12.61 2.34 13.04
C LYS A 168 -11.70 1.66 14.06
N LEU A 169 -11.38 0.37 13.87
CA LEU A 169 -10.37 -0.30 14.66
C LEU A 169 -8.98 0.36 14.48
N PRO A 170 -8.09 0.26 15.46
CA PRO A 170 -6.69 0.59 15.25
C PRO A 170 -6.10 -0.19 14.06
N GLU A 171 -5.15 0.40 13.33
CA GLU A 171 -4.34 -0.35 12.37
C GLU A 171 -3.46 -1.33 13.13
N LEU A 172 -3.71 -2.62 12.95
CA LEU A 172 -3.01 -3.70 13.64
C LEU A 172 -1.97 -4.34 12.71
N ASP A 173 -0.73 -4.41 13.17
CA ASP A 173 0.34 -5.12 12.49
C ASP A 173 0.85 -6.33 13.28
N TYR A 174 1.94 -6.93 12.83
CA TYR A 174 2.54 -8.09 13.48
C TYR A 174 3.00 -7.81 14.92
N GLU A 175 3.52 -6.59 15.20
CA GLU A 175 3.97 -6.25 16.56
C GLU A 175 2.78 -6.10 17.51
N ASP A 176 1.69 -5.45 17.06
CA ASP A 176 0.47 -5.28 17.85
C ASP A 176 -0.18 -6.63 18.18
N LEU A 177 -0.08 -7.59 17.28
CA LEU A 177 -0.63 -8.94 17.43
C LEU A 177 0.34 -9.94 18.06
N GLY A 178 1.54 -9.52 18.46
CA GLY A 178 2.55 -10.41 19.03
C GLY A 178 3.10 -11.43 18.03
N ILE A 179 2.97 -11.19 16.73
CA ILE A 179 3.50 -12.05 15.67
C ILE A 179 4.99 -11.75 15.48
N PRO A 180 5.88 -12.75 15.60
CA PRO A 180 7.29 -12.52 15.40
C PRO A 180 7.61 -12.08 13.97
N PRO A 181 8.59 -11.19 13.80
CA PRO A 181 8.98 -10.71 12.48
C PRO A 181 9.54 -11.82 11.60
N VAL A 182 9.30 -11.70 10.28
CA VAL A 182 10.00 -12.52 9.30
C VAL A 182 11.49 -12.18 9.32
N LYS A 183 12.33 -13.20 9.51
CA LYS A 183 13.78 -13.08 9.47
C LYS A 183 14.29 -13.48 8.07
N GLY A 184 15.24 -12.70 7.54
CA GLY A 184 15.86 -13.00 6.25
C GLY A 184 15.04 -12.53 5.06
N ASP A 185 14.82 -13.41 4.09
CA ASP A 185 14.05 -13.13 2.89
C ASP A 185 12.57 -12.89 3.23
N GLN A 186 12.07 -11.71 2.84
CA GLN A 186 10.71 -11.25 3.07
C GLN A 186 9.80 -11.45 1.84
N SER A 187 10.27 -12.19 0.84
CA SER A 187 9.46 -12.50 -0.35
C SER A 187 8.31 -13.45 -0.02
N TRP A 188 7.28 -13.44 -0.86
CA TRP A 188 6.16 -14.38 -0.77
C TRP A 188 6.56 -15.83 -1.10
N SER A 189 7.71 -16.06 -1.74
CA SER A 189 8.26 -17.39 -1.94
C SER A 189 8.76 -18.01 -0.62
N ASN A 190 9.11 -17.18 0.37
CA ASN A 190 9.55 -17.67 1.68
C ASN A 190 8.38 -18.25 2.48
N PRO A 191 8.43 -19.55 2.90
CA PRO A 191 7.38 -20.16 3.69
C PRO A 191 7.10 -19.44 5.02
N ASN A 192 8.12 -18.83 5.64
CA ASN A 192 7.96 -18.09 6.89
C ASN A 192 7.12 -16.81 6.67
N THR A 193 7.25 -16.15 5.54
CA THR A 193 6.40 -14.98 5.21
C THR A 193 4.95 -15.39 5.12
N ARG A 194 4.64 -16.48 4.39
CA ARG A 194 3.28 -17.01 4.27
C ARG A 194 2.71 -17.47 5.61
N SER A 195 3.49 -18.19 6.41
CA SER A 195 3.06 -18.67 7.73
C SER A 195 2.72 -17.52 8.69
N ARG A 196 3.52 -16.44 8.70
CA ARG A 196 3.24 -15.26 9.53
C ARG A 196 2.02 -14.50 9.05
N TYR A 197 1.81 -14.46 7.75
CA TYR A 197 0.63 -13.84 7.19
C TYR A 197 -0.64 -14.63 7.52
N SER A 198 -0.61 -15.96 7.42
CA SER A 198 -1.74 -16.81 7.83
C SER A 198 -2.03 -16.71 9.34
N GLU A 199 -1.00 -16.56 10.19
CA GLU A 199 -1.19 -16.27 11.62
C GLU A 199 -1.88 -14.90 11.84
N TYR A 200 -1.50 -13.88 11.05
CA TYR A 200 -2.16 -12.58 11.06
C TYR A 200 -3.64 -12.69 10.67
N GLU A 201 -3.95 -13.32 9.54
CA GLU A 201 -5.33 -13.50 9.07
C GLU A 201 -6.18 -14.21 10.14
N THR A 202 -5.65 -15.27 10.77
CA THR A 202 -6.34 -16.00 11.85
C THR A 202 -6.67 -15.09 13.05
N LYS A 203 -5.73 -14.25 13.48
CA LYS A 203 -5.94 -13.31 14.59
C LYS A 203 -6.92 -12.21 14.24
N ILE A 204 -6.83 -11.65 13.03
CA ILE A 204 -7.75 -10.61 12.54
C ILE A 204 -9.18 -11.15 12.43
N ALA A 205 -9.35 -12.37 11.90
CA ALA A 205 -10.66 -13.02 11.82
C ALA A 205 -11.26 -13.26 13.21
N ALA A 206 -10.45 -13.58 14.22
CA ALA A 206 -10.89 -13.69 15.61
C ALA A 206 -11.35 -12.33 16.16
N ILE A 207 -10.57 -11.28 15.98
CA ILE A 207 -10.90 -9.91 16.40
C ILE A 207 -12.21 -9.47 15.74
N ALA A 208 -12.40 -9.71 14.44
CA ALA A 208 -13.62 -9.35 13.73
C ALA A 208 -14.87 -9.99 14.34
N ARG A 209 -14.77 -11.27 14.71
CA ARG A 209 -15.88 -12.01 15.37
C ARG A 209 -16.15 -11.51 16.79
N GLU A 210 -15.10 -11.31 17.57
CA GLU A 210 -15.19 -10.90 18.99
C GLU A 210 -15.71 -9.47 19.13
N ALA A 211 -15.34 -8.58 18.20
CA ALA A 211 -15.82 -7.19 18.20
C ALA A 211 -17.29 -7.03 17.79
N GLY A 212 -17.92 -8.08 17.24
CA GLY A 212 -19.35 -8.09 16.94
C GLY A 212 -19.76 -7.20 15.75
N PHE A 213 -18.83 -6.83 14.86
CA PHE A 213 -19.17 -6.08 13.66
C PHE A 213 -20.11 -6.86 12.75
N PRO A 214 -21.14 -6.21 12.15
CA PRO A 214 -21.98 -6.83 11.16
C PRO A 214 -21.14 -7.33 9.98
N ARG A 215 -21.23 -8.63 9.66
CA ARG A 215 -20.61 -9.22 8.50
C ARG A 215 -21.58 -9.21 7.33
N CYS A 216 -21.18 -8.61 6.24
CA CYS A 216 -21.95 -8.50 5.00
C CYS A 216 -21.25 -9.23 3.87
N GLU A 217 -22.04 -9.59 2.84
CA GLU A 217 -21.58 -10.24 1.62
C GLU A 217 -21.97 -9.41 0.41
N LEU A 218 -21.07 -9.26 -0.55
CA LEU A 218 -21.22 -8.35 -1.68
C LEU A 218 -21.85 -9.05 -2.89
N ALA A 219 -23.19 -9.08 -2.99
CA ALA A 219 -23.86 -9.30 -4.26
C ALA A 219 -23.95 -7.96 -5.01
N ILE A 220 -23.48 -7.88 -6.25
CA ILE A 220 -23.29 -6.62 -6.97
C ILE A 220 -23.45 -6.81 -8.49
N LYS A 221 -23.94 -5.79 -9.17
CA LYS A 221 -24.09 -5.78 -10.61
C LYS A 221 -22.77 -5.45 -11.32
N LYS A 222 -22.62 -5.97 -12.54
CA LYS A 222 -21.53 -5.60 -13.44
C LYS A 222 -21.39 -4.08 -13.56
N GLY A 223 -20.16 -3.59 -13.57
CA GLY A 223 -19.83 -2.16 -13.68
C GLY A 223 -19.91 -1.40 -12.36
N SER A 224 -20.68 -1.89 -11.38
CA SER A 224 -20.71 -1.30 -10.04
C SER A 224 -19.41 -1.63 -9.30
N TYR A 225 -19.03 -0.77 -8.37
CA TYR A 225 -17.79 -0.94 -7.62
C TYR A 225 -17.95 -0.57 -6.15
N LEU A 226 -17.14 -1.26 -5.33
CA LEU A 226 -16.97 -1.02 -3.91
C LEU A 226 -15.68 -0.22 -3.70
N ILE A 227 -15.76 0.91 -2.98
CA ILE A 227 -14.61 1.63 -2.44
C ILE A 227 -14.52 1.30 -0.95
N TRP A 228 -13.38 0.83 -0.47
CA TRP A 228 -13.20 0.52 0.95
C TRP A 228 -11.97 1.22 1.55
N ALA A 229 -12.09 1.60 2.82
CA ALA A 229 -11.00 2.12 3.62
C ALA A 229 -9.93 1.05 3.85
N SER A 230 -8.66 1.44 3.83
CA SER A 230 -7.53 0.50 3.99
C SER A 230 -7.65 -0.43 5.19
N ASN A 231 -8.26 0.06 6.27
CA ASN A 231 -8.42 -0.67 7.53
C ASN A 231 -9.75 -1.45 7.64
N LEU A 232 -10.61 -1.44 6.60
CA LEU A 232 -11.81 -2.26 6.60
C LEU A 232 -11.44 -3.75 6.62
N LEU A 233 -11.97 -4.50 7.57
CA LEU A 233 -11.81 -5.95 7.60
C LEU A 233 -12.67 -6.58 6.51
N HIS A 234 -12.02 -7.31 5.61
CA HIS A 234 -12.67 -7.95 4.47
C HIS A 234 -11.95 -9.22 4.04
N GLY A 235 -12.57 -9.99 3.15
CA GLY A 235 -11.99 -11.21 2.58
C GLY A 235 -12.86 -11.76 1.45
N GLY A 236 -12.52 -12.94 0.95
CA GLY A 236 -13.26 -13.65 -0.09
C GLY A 236 -13.96 -14.88 0.48
N ASN A 237 -15.24 -15.05 0.19
CA ASN A 237 -15.95 -16.26 0.56
C ASN A 237 -15.53 -17.44 -0.31
N PRO A 238 -15.65 -18.68 0.18
CA PRO A 238 -15.58 -19.87 -0.65
C PRO A 238 -16.64 -19.84 -1.77
N ARG A 239 -16.28 -20.34 -2.93
CA ARG A 239 -17.21 -20.50 -4.05
C ARG A 239 -18.13 -21.70 -3.78
N GLU A 240 -19.44 -21.50 -3.83
CA GLU A 240 -20.40 -22.58 -3.77
C GLU A 240 -20.44 -23.40 -5.06
N ASN A 241 -20.16 -22.73 -6.20
CA ASN A 241 -20.07 -23.34 -7.51
C ASN A 241 -18.74 -22.99 -8.19
N SER A 242 -17.85 -23.96 -8.26
CA SER A 242 -16.51 -23.82 -8.83
C SER A 242 -16.50 -23.57 -10.37
N LEU A 243 -17.61 -23.80 -11.06
CA LEU A 243 -17.75 -23.55 -12.48
C LEU A 243 -18.05 -22.08 -12.80
N LEU A 244 -18.48 -21.30 -11.79
CA LEU A 244 -18.75 -19.88 -11.97
C LEU A 244 -17.47 -19.07 -11.85
N THR A 245 -17.36 -18.08 -12.71
CA THR A 245 -16.33 -17.03 -12.59
C THR A 245 -16.76 -15.96 -11.58
N ARG A 246 -15.80 -15.15 -11.13
CA ARG A 246 -16.02 -13.92 -10.39
C ARG A 246 -15.07 -12.85 -10.94
N LYS A 247 -15.31 -12.49 -12.20
CA LYS A 247 -14.48 -11.52 -12.91
C LYS A 247 -14.50 -10.18 -12.20
N SER A 248 -13.35 -9.69 -11.81
CA SER A 248 -13.24 -8.44 -11.09
C SER A 248 -11.85 -7.82 -11.25
N GLN A 249 -11.80 -6.51 -11.05
CA GLN A 249 -10.57 -5.75 -10.93
C GLN A 249 -10.51 -5.06 -9.57
N VAL A 250 -9.41 -5.23 -8.86
CA VAL A 250 -9.03 -4.38 -7.71
C VAL A 250 -8.00 -3.37 -8.18
N THR A 251 -8.19 -2.12 -7.80
CA THR A 251 -7.17 -1.09 -7.91
C THR A 251 -6.91 -0.49 -6.54
N HIS A 252 -5.65 -0.45 -6.14
CA HIS A 252 -5.24 0.20 -4.90
C HIS A 252 -4.72 1.61 -5.18
N TYR A 253 -5.10 2.55 -4.31
CA TYR A 253 -4.77 3.96 -4.41
C TYR A 253 -4.08 4.43 -3.14
N TYR A 254 -2.94 5.08 -3.28
CA TYR A 254 -2.42 6.01 -2.30
C TYR A 254 -2.85 7.43 -2.63
N PHE A 255 -2.49 8.37 -1.80
CA PHE A 255 -2.81 9.78 -1.99
C PHE A 255 -1.54 10.63 -1.93
N ASP A 256 -1.58 11.80 -2.56
CA ASP A 256 -0.47 12.75 -2.50
C ASP A 256 -0.12 13.11 -1.05
N ASP A 257 1.09 13.55 -0.86
CA ASP A 257 1.59 14.01 0.43
C ASP A 257 1.62 12.91 1.52
N THR A 258 1.92 11.68 1.13
CA THR A 258 2.05 10.55 2.03
C THR A 258 3.39 9.86 1.90
N ILE A 259 3.89 9.34 3.03
CA ILE A 259 4.98 8.37 3.09
C ILE A 259 4.33 6.99 3.10
N ARG A 260 4.76 6.12 2.23
CA ARG A 260 4.16 4.80 2.01
C ARG A 260 5.07 3.69 2.51
N PHE A 261 4.51 2.72 3.25
CA PHE A 261 5.28 1.61 3.80
C PHE A 261 4.47 0.32 3.92
N THR A 262 5.18 -0.79 4.16
CA THR A 262 4.59 -2.13 4.35
C THR A 262 4.75 -2.55 5.82
N PRO A 263 3.68 -2.52 6.65
CA PRO A 263 3.76 -2.85 8.07
C PRO A 263 4.27 -4.25 8.38
N MET A 264 3.86 -5.28 7.62
CA MET A 264 4.31 -6.66 7.84
C MET A 264 5.84 -6.82 7.81
N PHE A 265 6.55 -5.91 7.17
CA PHE A 265 8.01 -5.90 7.10
C PHE A 265 8.65 -4.81 7.96
N SER A 266 7.85 -4.00 8.62
CA SER A 266 8.26 -2.89 9.48
C SER A 266 8.48 -3.34 10.93
N ARG A 267 9.02 -2.44 11.76
CA ARG A 267 9.21 -2.58 13.20
C ARG A 267 8.91 -1.24 13.84
N LYS A 268 7.62 -0.95 14.06
CA LYS A 268 7.18 0.35 14.58
C LYS A 268 7.81 0.68 15.93
N SER A 269 7.89 -0.32 16.84
CA SER A 269 8.49 -0.15 18.19
C SER A 269 9.96 0.25 18.15
N ARG A 270 10.65 0.02 17.03
CA ARG A 270 12.04 0.41 16.79
C ARG A 270 12.14 1.57 15.82
N GLY A 271 10.99 2.14 15.44
CA GLY A 271 10.96 3.14 14.43
C GLY A 271 11.48 2.68 13.06
N LEU A 272 11.45 1.39 12.72
CA LEU A 272 11.89 0.84 11.44
C LEU A 272 10.70 0.62 10.52
N TYR A 273 10.67 1.29 9.39
CA TYR A 273 9.60 1.18 8.41
C TYR A 273 10.12 0.60 7.08
N SER A 274 9.37 -0.30 6.49
CA SER A 274 9.65 -0.85 5.16
C SER A 274 8.94 -0.03 4.09
N ALA A 275 9.59 0.97 3.44
CA ALA A 275 8.94 1.85 2.45
C ALA A 275 8.48 1.12 1.22
N ARG A 276 7.47 1.66 0.68
CA ARG A 276 6.87 1.16 -0.52
C ARG A 276 7.01 2.17 -1.66
N PHE A 277 7.87 1.80 -2.61
CA PHE A 277 7.98 2.54 -3.86
C PHE A 277 6.93 2.08 -4.83
N ILE A 278 6.24 3.01 -5.44
CA ILE A 278 5.20 2.74 -6.41
C ILE A 278 5.42 3.54 -7.68
N ASN A 279 4.88 3.03 -8.78
CA ASN A 279 4.65 3.83 -9.97
C ASN A 279 3.20 4.32 -9.93
N ASP A 280 3.01 5.59 -10.27
CA ASP A 280 1.68 6.14 -10.51
C ASP A 280 1.17 5.58 -11.84
N ILE A 281 0.04 4.87 -11.79
CA ILE A 281 -0.56 4.26 -13.00
C ILE A 281 -0.99 5.35 -13.99
N THR A 282 -1.40 6.52 -13.52
CA THR A 282 -1.89 7.61 -14.40
C THR A 282 -0.87 8.05 -15.44
N ASN A 283 0.42 7.92 -15.14
CA ASN A 283 1.51 8.35 -16.02
C ASN A 283 2.63 7.32 -16.19
N GLY A 284 2.55 6.18 -15.48
CA GLY A 284 3.55 5.12 -15.52
C GLY A 284 4.88 5.45 -14.85
N GLN A 285 5.01 6.62 -14.21
CA GLN A 285 6.26 7.09 -13.61
C GLN A 285 6.34 6.75 -12.12
N PRO A 286 7.56 6.64 -11.58
CA PRO A 286 7.74 6.53 -10.13
C PRO A 286 7.08 7.74 -9.44
N LEU A 287 6.20 7.46 -8.46
CA LEU A 287 5.61 8.52 -7.65
C LEU A 287 6.67 9.04 -6.66
N PRO A 288 6.98 10.34 -6.70
CA PRO A 288 7.89 10.94 -5.75
C PRO A 288 7.46 10.67 -4.31
N ASP A 289 8.42 10.46 -3.45
CA ASP A 289 8.21 10.22 -2.03
C ASP A 289 8.68 11.43 -1.23
N ARG A 290 7.93 11.86 -0.21
CA ARG A 290 8.34 12.91 0.73
C ARG A 290 9.41 12.47 1.73
N LEU A 291 10.11 11.39 1.44
CA LEU A 291 11.18 10.90 2.31
C LEU A 291 12.36 11.86 2.44
N SER A 292 12.45 12.89 1.59
CA SER A 292 13.37 14.02 1.79
C SER A 292 13.06 14.82 3.05
N ASP A 293 11.81 14.81 3.52
CA ASP A 293 11.36 15.55 4.71
C ASP A 293 11.42 14.70 5.98
N THR A 294 11.79 13.41 5.87
CA THR A 294 11.81 12.48 6.98
C THR A 294 13.18 11.84 7.13
N SER A 295 13.57 11.64 8.38
CA SER A 295 14.79 10.96 8.82
C SER A 295 14.83 9.47 8.47
N VAL A 296 14.46 9.09 7.25
CA VAL A 296 14.37 7.70 6.83
C VAL A 296 15.50 7.35 5.86
N VAL A 297 16.26 6.32 6.18
CA VAL A 297 17.38 5.82 5.35
C VAL A 297 16.87 4.81 4.33
N TRP A 298 17.17 5.05 3.08
CA TRP A 298 16.84 4.21 1.95
C TRP A 298 17.85 3.10 1.71
N LEU A 299 17.40 1.90 1.42
CA LEU A 299 18.23 0.84 0.87
C LEU A 299 17.85 0.55 -0.57
N PRO A 300 18.82 0.22 -1.45
CA PRO A 300 18.57 0.02 -2.88
C PRO A 300 17.50 -1.02 -3.18
N LYS A 301 16.73 -0.77 -4.23
CA LYS A 301 15.49 -1.41 -4.64
C LYS A 301 15.54 -2.93 -4.85
N GLN A 302 16.69 -3.54 -4.97
CA GLN A 302 16.77 -4.93 -5.45
C GLN A 302 16.71 -6.01 -4.39
N GLN A 303 16.89 -5.71 -3.09
CA GLN A 303 16.90 -6.76 -2.06
C GLN A 303 16.38 -6.42 -0.66
N TRP A 304 16.16 -5.15 -0.25
CA TRP A 304 15.95 -4.83 1.16
C TRP A 304 15.01 -3.65 1.36
N HIS A 305 13.85 -3.91 1.95
CA HIS A 305 12.86 -2.90 2.34
C HIS A 305 13.02 -2.52 3.82
N THR A 306 14.22 -2.16 4.28
CA THR A 306 14.43 -1.84 5.70
C THR A 306 14.82 -0.38 5.86
N TYR A 307 14.08 0.34 6.66
CA TYR A 307 14.28 1.74 7.03
C TYR A 307 14.84 1.83 8.42
N PHE A 308 15.61 2.87 8.63
CA PHE A 308 16.01 3.34 9.95
C PHE A 308 15.38 4.72 10.11
N PRO A 309 14.26 4.90 10.81
CA PRO A 309 13.94 6.20 11.31
C PRO A 309 14.94 6.46 12.39
N ILE A 310 15.62 7.52 12.21
CA ILE A 310 16.49 8.13 13.19
C ILE A 310 15.69 9.32 13.72
N ASP A 311 15.78 9.60 15.00
CA ASP A 311 15.30 10.87 15.53
C ASP A 311 15.79 11.99 14.61
N PRO A 312 14.94 12.99 14.23
CA PRO A 312 15.34 14.06 13.33
C PRO A 312 16.67 14.74 13.69
N ASN A 313 16.98 14.84 14.99
CA ASN A 313 18.25 15.38 15.45
C ASN A 313 19.41 14.42 15.21
N GLU A 314 19.22 13.11 15.43
CA GLU A 314 20.24 12.10 15.14
C GLU A 314 20.48 12.00 13.63
N SER A 315 19.43 12.06 12.81
CA SER A 315 19.53 12.08 11.35
C SER A 315 20.39 13.23 10.86
N ARG A 316 20.14 14.44 11.37
CA ARG A 316 20.91 15.62 11.03
C ARG A 316 22.38 15.48 11.40
N ILE A 317 22.69 14.99 12.59
CA ILE A 317 24.05 14.75 13.05
C ILE A 317 24.77 13.74 12.15
N LEU A 318 24.12 12.66 11.78
CA LEU A 318 24.69 11.64 10.90
C LEU A 318 24.89 12.14 9.47
N SER A 319 23.96 12.92 8.94
CA SER A 319 24.09 13.57 7.64
C SER A 319 25.29 14.51 7.61
N GLN A 320 25.45 15.36 8.61
CA GLN A 320 26.57 16.26 8.73
C GLN A 320 27.90 15.51 8.80
N GLN A 321 27.99 14.47 9.63
CA GLN A 321 29.17 13.61 9.71
C GLN A 321 29.49 12.90 8.39
N TYR A 322 28.46 12.49 7.63
CA TYR A 322 28.64 11.90 6.32
C TYR A 322 29.19 12.91 5.30
N LEU A 323 28.61 14.10 5.25
CA LEU A 323 29.05 15.17 4.35
C LEU A 323 30.44 15.72 4.71
N GLU A 324 30.80 15.75 6.00
CA GLU A 324 32.15 16.11 6.45
C GLU A 324 33.19 15.08 6.01
N ARG A 325 32.83 13.80 6.03
CA ARG A 325 33.71 12.70 5.63
C ARG A 325 33.88 12.60 4.12
N TYR A 326 32.87 13.01 3.37
CA TYR A 326 32.85 12.90 1.91
C TYR A 326 32.63 14.28 1.25
N PRO A 327 33.69 15.09 1.12
CA PRO A 327 33.61 16.44 0.56
C PRO A 327 33.09 16.47 -0.89
N ASP A 328 33.32 15.41 -1.66
CA ASP A 328 32.79 15.24 -3.01
C ASP A 328 31.27 15.15 -3.02
N VAL A 329 30.66 14.46 -2.05
CA VAL A 329 29.21 14.43 -1.87
C VAL A 329 28.70 15.80 -1.44
N ARG A 330 29.38 16.46 -0.51
CA ARG A 330 29.03 17.80 -0.05
C ARG A 330 29.01 18.82 -1.18
N SER A 331 29.86 18.66 -2.16
CA SER A 331 29.96 19.56 -3.33
C SER A 331 29.02 19.17 -4.48
N SER A 332 28.28 18.09 -4.34
CA SER A 332 27.30 17.59 -5.34
C SER A 332 25.89 18.09 -5.08
N SER A 333 24.94 17.71 -5.95
CA SER A 333 23.51 17.93 -5.74
C SER A 333 22.95 17.24 -4.47
N TYR A 334 23.72 16.37 -3.83
CA TYR A 334 23.39 15.69 -2.57
C TYR A 334 23.99 16.36 -1.34
N GLY A 335 24.55 17.55 -1.46
CA GLY A 335 25.33 18.24 -0.43
C GLY A 335 24.54 18.88 0.71
N THR A 336 23.27 18.56 0.88
CA THR A 336 22.43 19.00 1.99
C THR A 336 22.20 17.85 2.98
N ASP A 337 21.91 18.19 4.25
CA ASP A 337 21.65 17.20 5.30
C ASP A 337 20.54 16.22 4.88
N ASP A 338 19.49 16.71 4.23
CA ASP A 338 18.34 15.90 3.80
C ASP A 338 18.69 14.92 2.66
N LEU A 339 19.63 15.29 1.80
CA LEU A 339 20.02 14.49 0.65
C LEU A 339 21.23 13.58 0.90
N ALA A 340 21.96 13.78 1.99
CA ALA A 340 23.13 12.97 2.34
C ALA A 340 22.81 11.48 2.47
N PHE A 341 21.68 11.14 3.08
CA PHE A 341 21.19 9.77 3.17
C PHE A 341 20.76 9.19 1.84
N ALA A 342 20.13 10.02 1.00
CA ALA A 342 19.75 9.60 -0.37
C ALA A 342 20.99 9.26 -1.19
N HIS A 343 22.07 10.05 -1.07
CA HIS A 343 23.35 9.73 -1.70
C HIS A 343 23.92 8.39 -1.18
N PHE A 344 23.99 8.21 0.15
CA PHE A 344 24.51 6.96 0.72
C PHE A 344 23.74 5.76 0.20
N SER A 345 22.42 5.83 0.17
CA SER A 345 21.54 4.73 -0.29
C SER A 345 21.71 4.40 -1.77
N ARG A 346 21.89 5.41 -2.61
CA ARG A 346 21.97 5.27 -4.07
C ARG A 346 23.37 4.91 -4.56
N HIS A 347 24.37 5.47 -3.93
CA HIS A 347 25.77 5.45 -4.40
C HIS A 347 26.72 5.01 -3.30
N GLY A 348 26.63 5.61 -2.11
CA GLY A 348 27.61 5.46 -1.07
C GLY A 348 27.83 4.03 -0.58
N ALA A 349 26.76 3.24 -0.48
CA ALA A 349 26.85 1.83 -0.08
C ALA A 349 27.59 0.99 -1.14
N ILE A 350 27.36 1.27 -2.43
CA ILE A 350 28.02 0.61 -3.57
C ILE A 350 29.50 1.04 -3.64
N GLU A 351 29.78 2.30 -3.31
CA GLU A 351 31.12 2.89 -3.28
C GLU A 351 31.90 2.54 -2.00
N ASN A 352 31.36 1.66 -1.14
CA ASN A 352 31.94 1.31 0.19
C ASN A 352 32.11 2.53 1.13
N ARG A 353 31.32 3.56 0.99
CA ARG A 353 31.31 4.68 1.91
C ARG A 353 30.70 4.28 3.25
N LYS A 354 31.16 4.90 4.33
CA LYS A 354 30.67 4.62 5.69
C LYS A 354 29.68 5.69 6.11
N LEU A 355 28.47 5.30 6.45
CA LEU A 355 27.47 6.21 7.00
C LEU A 355 27.83 6.64 8.43
N PHE A 356 28.41 5.72 9.23
CA PHE A 356 28.76 5.94 10.64
C PHE A 356 30.26 6.00 10.86
N SER A 357 30.74 6.82 11.83
CA SER A 357 32.10 6.72 12.37
C SER A 357 32.16 5.65 13.47
N PHE A 358 33.20 4.85 13.49
CA PHE A 358 33.52 3.98 14.64
C PHE A 358 33.73 4.87 15.86
N GLY A 359 32.76 4.93 16.76
CA GLY A 359 32.90 5.73 17.99
C GLY A 359 31.63 6.28 18.61
N THR A 360 30.54 6.36 17.88
CA THR A 360 29.24 6.73 18.46
C THR A 360 28.65 5.53 19.19
N ARG A 361 28.80 5.50 20.52
CA ARG A 361 28.39 4.37 21.40
C ARG A 361 26.93 3.97 21.34
N ALA A 362 26.04 4.79 20.84
CA ALA A 362 24.60 4.52 20.79
C ALA A 362 24.20 3.42 19.77
N PHE A 363 25.00 3.16 18.74
CA PHE A 363 24.69 2.19 17.68
C PHE A 363 25.58 0.94 17.67
N ALA A 364 26.55 0.81 18.58
CA ALA A 364 27.64 -0.14 18.46
C ALA A 364 27.27 -1.63 18.71
N GLY A 365 26.12 -1.94 19.32
CA GLY A 365 25.91 -3.29 19.88
C GLY A 365 25.36 -4.34 18.90
N HIS A 366 24.49 -4.02 17.95
CA HIS A 366 23.77 -5.06 17.21
C HIS A 366 23.63 -4.83 15.71
N TRP A 367 23.69 -3.60 15.24
CA TRP A 367 23.35 -3.24 13.85
C TRP A 367 24.58 -3.10 12.94
N GLN A 368 25.69 -2.59 13.45
CA GLN A 368 26.92 -2.44 12.66
C GLN A 368 27.42 -3.78 12.10
N SER A 369 27.39 -4.85 12.88
CA SER A 369 27.89 -6.15 12.45
C SER A 369 27.00 -6.83 11.40
N ARG A 370 25.72 -6.51 11.35
CA ARG A 370 24.78 -7.05 10.36
C ARG A 370 24.76 -6.26 9.07
N PHE A 371 24.79 -4.93 9.18
CA PHE A 371 24.79 -4.03 8.02
C PHE A 371 26.12 -4.14 7.25
N LEU A 372 27.25 -4.11 7.94
CA LEU A 372 28.58 -4.22 7.32
C LEU A 372 28.85 -5.61 6.74
N ARG A 373 28.40 -6.69 7.38
CA ARG A 373 28.51 -8.05 6.80
C ARG A 373 27.70 -8.21 5.53
N LYS A 374 26.52 -7.60 5.43
CA LYS A 374 25.69 -7.68 4.23
C LYS A 374 26.15 -6.75 3.13
N ALA A 375 26.61 -5.54 3.44
CA ALA A 375 27.22 -4.65 2.47
C ALA A 375 28.50 -5.27 1.86
N SER A 376 29.32 -5.98 2.66
CA SER A 376 30.50 -6.69 2.17
C SER A 376 30.17 -7.93 1.34
N GLN A 377 29.05 -8.61 1.61
CA GLN A 377 28.60 -9.72 0.79
C GLN A 377 28.07 -9.26 -0.58
N LEU A 378 27.40 -8.11 -0.63
CA LEU A 378 26.98 -7.49 -1.89
C LEU A 378 28.19 -7.09 -2.76
N THR A 379 29.24 -6.57 -2.16
CA THR A 379 30.47 -6.19 -2.87
C THR A 379 31.22 -7.41 -3.41
N GLN A 380 31.08 -8.60 -2.81
CA GLN A 380 31.70 -9.83 -3.34
C GLN A 380 30.92 -10.43 -4.49
N VAL A 381 29.61 -10.25 -4.58
CA VAL A 381 28.78 -10.72 -5.71
C VAL A 381 29.09 -9.90 -6.97
N PHE A 382 29.27 -8.58 -6.84
CA PHE A 382 29.58 -7.70 -8.00
C PHE A 382 31.06 -7.72 -8.44
N ARG A 383 31.96 -8.43 -7.74
CA ARG A 383 33.35 -8.64 -8.18
C ARG A 383 33.55 -9.95 -8.96
N ARG A 384 32.49 -10.73 -9.17
CA ARG A 384 32.54 -12.02 -9.88
C ARG A 384 31.80 -12.04 -11.23
N GLU A 385 31.28 -10.91 -11.65
CA GLU A 385 30.84 -10.62 -13.02
C GLU A 385 31.70 -9.44 -13.57
#